data_f38db1cd138f8f4bd9d5a75e6eabdee1
#
_entry.id   f38db1cd138f8f4bd9d5a75e6eabdee1
#
_cell.length_a   1.000
_cell.length_b   1.000
_cell.length_c   1.000
_cell.angle_alpha   90.00
_cell.angle_beta   90.00
_cell.angle_gamma   90.00
#
_symmetry.space_group_name_H-M   'P 1'
#
loop_
_entity.id
_entity.type
_entity.pdbx_description
1 polymer ?
#
loop_
_entity_poly.entity_id
_entity_poly.type
_entity_poly.pdbx_seq_one_letter_code
_entity_poly.pdbx_strand_id
1 'polypeptide(L)'
;KFKLHGEVLGEVAMGAVLKHSSDWNLGREAALSSGLSPATPGITLQRACGTGLDTVITVANKIALGQIEAGIGGGSDTTSDVPIVVNKRLRRRLLDANMARSFGARLKAFKGFSFKEFKPEFPGVGEPRTGKSMGEHCEAMAKEWQITREAQDALAAASHRNAAAAYERG
;
A
#
# COMPACT_ATOMS: atom_id res chain seq x y z
N LYS A 1 7.43 21.28 -13.76
CA LYS A 1 8.22 22.23 -12.95
C LYS A 1 9.70 21.87 -12.94
N PHE A 2 10.04 20.60 -12.76
CA PHE A 2 11.44 20.13 -12.60
C PHE A 2 12.09 19.63 -13.90
N LYS A 3 11.33 19.51 -15.00
CA LYS A 3 11.81 19.09 -16.34
C LYS A 3 12.66 17.78 -16.32
N LEU A 4 12.21 16.78 -15.60
CA LEU A 4 12.95 15.53 -15.37
C LEU A 4 12.76 14.48 -16.47
N HIS A 5 12.08 14.80 -17.56
CA HIS A 5 11.86 13.86 -18.66
C HIS A 5 13.21 13.41 -19.26
N GLY A 6 13.43 12.11 -19.31
CA GLY A 6 14.67 11.50 -19.80
C GLY A 6 15.85 11.49 -18.79
N GLU A 7 15.70 12.19 -17.65
CA GLU A 7 16.75 12.25 -16.64
C GLU A 7 16.89 10.94 -15.85
N VAL A 8 18.10 10.62 -15.45
CA VAL A 8 18.42 9.50 -14.56
C VAL A 8 18.44 10.03 -13.13
N LEU A 9 17.55 9.52 -12.28
CA LEU A 9 17.61 9.78 -10.84
C LEU A 9 18.31 8.62 -10.12
N GLY A 10 18.84 8.90 -8.94
CA GLY A 10 19.47 7.87 -8.10
C GLY A 10 18.48 6.82 -7.61
N GLU A 11 17.23 7.18 -7.34
CA GLU A 11 16.15 6.24 -6.99
C GLU A 11 14.77 6.87 -7.04
N VAL A 12 13.77 6.06 -7.38
CA VAL A 12 12.34 6.33 -7.13
C VAL A 12 11.87 5.32 -6.10
N ALA A 13 11.59 5.77 -4.88
CA ALA A 13 11.03 4.96 -3.80
C ALA A 13 9.53 5.25 -3.68
N MET A 14 8.70 4.25 -3.95
CA MET A 14 7.24 4.35 -3.81
C MET A 14 6.72 3.42 -2.73
N GLY A 15 5.72 3.86 -2.01
CA GLY A 15 5.06 3.09 -0.97
C GLY A 15 3.59 2.86 -1.25
N ALA A 16 3.10 1.66 -0.94
CA ALA A 16 1.68 1.35 -0.96
C ALA A 16 1.37 0.25 0.03
N VAL A 17 0.25 0.37 0.73
CA VAL A 17 -0.36 -0.71 1.52
C VAL A 17 -1.29 -1.52 0.63
N LEU A 18 -2.13 -0.83 -0.14
CA LEU A 18 -3.07 -1.41 -1.09
C LEU A 18 -2.59 -1.15 -2.52
N LYS A 19 -2.14 -2.20 -3.18
CA LYS A 19 -1.76 -2.18 -4.60
C LYS A 19 -2.12 -3.50 -5.26
N HIS A 20 -2.37 -3.48 -6.56
CA HIS A 20 -2.62 -4.69 -7.32
C HIS A 20 -1.36 -5.54 -7.46
N SER A 21 -1.55 -6.85 -7.63
CA SER A 21 -0.45 -7.79 -7.86
C SER A 21 0.25 -7.59 -9.22
N SER A 22 -0.39 -6.89 -10.18
CA SER A 22 0.23 -6.43 -11.41
C SER A 22 1.38 -5.46 -11.16
N ASP A 23 1.30 -4.68 -10.07
CA ASP A 23 2.27 -3.65 -9.72
C ASP A 23 3.29 -4.19 -8.71
N TRP A 24 3.98 -5.25 -9.07
CA TRP A 24 4.97 -5.94 -8.23
C TRP A 24 5.98 -4.98 -7.62
N ASN A 25 6.48 -4.06 -8.45
CA ASN A 25 7.35 -2.98 -8.03
C ASN A 25 6.75 -1.65 -8.49
N LEU A 26 5.88 -1.08 -7.66
CA LEU A 26 5.21 0.19 -7.93
C LEU A 26 6.20 1.33 -8.22
N GLY A 27 7.34 1.37 -7.50
CA GLY A 27 8.38 2.37 -7.71
C GLY A 27 8.99 2.29 -9.10
N ARG A 28 9.24 1.08 -9.60
CA ARG A 28 9.74 0.88 -10.96
C ARG A 28 8.70 1.25 -12.02
N GLU A 29 7.46 0.80 -11.85
CA GLU A 29 6.39 1.13 -12.80
C GLU A 29 6.14 2.64 -12.86
N ALA A 30 6.15 3.32 -11.70
CA ALA A 30 6.04 4.77 -11.62
C ALA A 30 7.21 5.48 -12.33
N ALA A 31 8.45 5.02 -12.14
CA ALA A 31 9.62 5.58 -12.82
C ALA A 31 9.50 5.45 -14.34
N LEU A 32 9.16 4.26 -14.84
CA LEU A 32 9.03 4.00 -16.29
C LEU A 32 7.86 4.79 -16.92
N SER A 33 6.73 4.90 -16.22
CA SER A 33 5.54 5.60 -16.73
C SER A 33 5.65 7.12 -16.65
N SER A 34 6.53 7.65 -15.79
CA SER A 34 6.69 9.11 -15.60
C SER A 34 7.51 9.81 -16.69
N GLY A 35 8.15 9.04 -17.58
CA GLY A 35 9.06 9.56 -18.60
C GLY A 35 10.47 9.83 -18.07
N LEU A 36 10.82 9.36 -16.88
CA LEU A 36 12.21 9.29 -16.44
C LEU A 36 13.00 8.30 -17.30
N SER A 37 14.31 8.41 -17.29
CA SER A 37 15.18 7.41 -17.96
C SER A 37 14.91 6.00 -17.40
N PRO A 38 14.84 4.96 -18.26
CA PRO A 38 14.73 3.57 -17.82
C PRO A 38 15.90 3.09 -16.95
N ALA A 39 17.00 3.82 -16.90
CA ALA A 39 18.13 3.57 -16.03
C ALA A 39 17.88 3.99 -14.57
N THR A 40 16.79 4.74 -14.30
CA THR A 40 16.41 5.12 -12.94
C THR A 40 15.93 3.90 -12.16
N PRO A 41 16.59 3.52 -11.05
CA PRO A 41 16.14 2.41 -10.23
C PRO A 41 14.85 2.74 -9.47
N GLY A 42 13.99 1.73 -9.30
CA GLY A 42 12.75 1.87 -8.57
C GLY A 42 12.60 0.82 -7.48
N ILE A 43 12.18 1.24 -6.28
CA ILE A 43 11.92 0.36 -5.14
C ILE A 43 10.51 0.58 -4.60
N THR A 44 9.89 -0.49 -4.11
CA THR A 44 8.62 -0.42 -3.38
C THR A 44 8.83 -0.81 -1.93
N LEU A 45 8.38 0.06 -1.01
CA LEU A 45 8.43 -0.16 0.42
C LEU A 45 7.02 -0.34 0.99
N GLN A 46 6.95 -1.02 2.12
CA GLN A 46 5.70 -1.15 2.88
C GLN A 46 5.97 -1.15 4.38
N ARG A 47 5.47 -0.13 5.05
CA ARG A 47 5.50 0.04 6.51
C ARG A 47 4.12 0.52 6.99
N ALA A 48 3.07 -0.24 6.66
CA ALA A 48 1.69 0.13 6.95
C ALA A 48 1.42 1.63 6.68
N CYS A 49 0.73 2.34 7.56
CA CYS A 49 0.36 3.75 7.38
C CYS A 49 1.56 4.72 7.30
N GLY A 50 2.75 4.32 7.77
CA GLY A 50 3.99 5.12 7.71
C GLY A 50 4.77 4.97 6.41
N THR A 51 4.26 4.21 5.45
CA THR A 51 5.00 3.81 4.24
C THR A 51 5.49 5.00 3.40
N GLY A 52 4.64 6.00 3.16
CA GLY A 52 5.01 7.17 2.36
C GLY A 52 6.14 7.99 3.01
N LEU A 53 6.11 8.16 4.33
CA LEU A 53 7.18 8.82 5.07
C LEU A 53 8.48 8.01 5.03
N ASP A 54 8.39 6.69 5.15
CA ASP A 54 9.55 5.79 5.12
C ASP A 54 10.28 5.82 3.77
N THR A 55 9.56 5.98 2.66
CA THR A 55 10.18 6.16 1.34
C THR A 55 10.97 7.46 1.26
N VAL A 56 10.44 8.55 1.80
CA VAL A 56 11.15 9.84 1.84
C VAL A 56 12.40 9.75 2.70
N ILE A 57 12.30 9.14 3.89
CA ILE A 57 13.44 8.93 4.79
C ILE A 57 14.51 8.06 4.11
N THR A 58 14.10 7.00 3.41
CA THR A 58 15.03 6.10 2.70
C THR A 58 15.83 6.85 1.63
N VAL A 59 15.17 7.67 0.82
CA VAL A 59 15.84 8.50 -0.20
C VAL A 59 16.74 9.54 0.46
N ALA A 60 16.25 10.24 1.49
CA ALA A 60 17.01 11.24 2.21
C ALA A 60 18.30 10.67 2.84
N ASN A 61 18.23 9.48 3.44
CA ASN A 61 19.38 8.79 4.01
C ASN A 61 20.42 8.44 2.93
N LYS A 62 20.01 7.98 1.76
CA LYS A 62 20.92 7.69 0.65
C LYS A 62 21.62 8.95 0.15
N ILE A 63 20.92 10.07 0.09
CA ILE A 63 21.49 11.37 -0.27
C ILE A 63 22.50 11.82 0.81
N ALA A 64 22.12 11.75 2.08
CA ALA A 64 23.00 12.13 3.19
C ALA A 64 24.29 11.31 3.27
N LEU A 65 24.23 10.03 2.86
CA LEU A 65 25.38 9.13 2.79
C LEU A 65 26.20 9.27 1.49
N GLY A 66 25.82 10.18 0.60
CA GLY A 66 26.47 10.36 -0.70
C GLY A 66 26.32 9.18 -1.67
N GLN A 67 25.35 8.31 -1.47
CA GLN A 67 25.08 7.16 -2.35
C GLN A 67 24.36 7.58 -3.63
N ILE A 68 23.52 8.59 -3.55
CA ILE A 68 22.81 9.20 -4.68
C ILE A 68 22.77 10.71 -4.50
N GLU A 69 22.66 11.46 -5.59
CA GLU A 69 22.56 12.92 -5.55
C GLU A 69 21.10 13.40 -5.42
N ALA A 70 20.18 12.69 -6.06
CA ALA A 70 18.76 13.03 -6.07
C ALA A 70 17.91 11.78 -6.19
N GLY A 71 16.69 11.85 -5.66
CA GLY A 71 15.69 10.79 -5.75
C GLY A 71 14.29 11.30 -5.45
N ILE A 72 13.31 10.43 -5.67
CA ILE A 72 11.90 10.71 -5.38
C ILE A 72 11.41 9.70 -4.34
N GLY A 73 10.82 10.19 -3.25
CA GLY A 73 10.10 9.38 -2.27
C GLY A 73 8.63 9.78 -2.21
N GLY A 74 7.74 8.79 -2.17
CA GLY A 74 6.30 9.04 -2.11
C GLY A 74 5.48 7.77 -1.94
N GLY A 75 4.17 7.89 -2.07
CA GLY A 75 3.28 6.74 -1.98
C GLY A 75 1.91 6.98 -2.65
N SER A 76 1.27 5.88 -2.98
CA SER A 76 -0.09 5.89 -3.53
C SER A 76 -0.77 4.58 -3.18
N ASP A 77 -2.02 4.67 -2.74
CA ASP A 77 -2.87 3.52 -2.42
C ASP A 77 -4.10 3.49 -3.32
N THR A 78 -4.50 2.29 -3.74
CA THR A 78 -5.70 2.08 -4.54
C THR A 78 -6.90 1.75 -3.65
N THR A 79 -7.38 2.75 -2.89
CA THR A 79 -8.48 2.57 -1.92
C THR A 79 -9.85 2.44 -2.59
N SER A 80 -10.04 3.04 -3.77
CA SER A 80 -11.28 2.94 -4.55
C SER A 80 -11.34 1.69 -5.44
N ASP A 81 -10.21 1.03 -5.64
CA ASP A 81 -10.08 -0.20 -6.44
C ASP A 81 -9.19 -1.19 -5.70
N VAL A 82 -9.65 -1.60 -4.51
CA VAL A 82 -8.88 -2.50 -3.65
C VAL A 82 -8.75 -3.90 -4.26
N PRO A 83 -7.60 -4.57 -4.13
CA PRO A 83 -7.43 -5.94 -4.58
C PRO A 83 -8.39 -6.88 -3.87
N ILE A 84 -9.25 -7.55 -4.65
CA ILE A 84 -10.13 -8.60 -4.17
C ILE A 84 -9.46 -9.93 -4.51
N VAL A 85 -9.29 -10.80 -3.52
CA VAL A 85 -8.64 -12.10 -3.73
C VAL A 85 -9.64 -13.24 -3.69
N VAL A 86 -9.37 -14.28 -4.46
CA VAL A 86 -10.16 -15.50 -4.39
C VAL A 86 -9.94 -16.20 -3.06
N ASN A 87 -10.98 -16.88 -2.56
CA ASN A 87 -10.93 -17.68 -1.34
C ASN A 87 -9.69 -18.60 -1.33
N LYS A 88 -9.08 -18.76 -0.16
CA LYS A 88 -7.86 -19.55 0.03
C LYS A 88 -7.97 -20.99 -0.52
N ARG A 89 -9.15 -21.62 -0.40
CA ARG A 89 -9.38 -22.99 -0.93
C ARG A 89 -9.38 -22.99 -2.44
N LEU A 90 -10.12 -22.08 -3.07
CA LEU A 90 -10.15 -21.95 -4.53
C LEU A 90 -8.76 -21.62 -5.08
N ARG A 91 -8.05 -20.67 -4.47
CA ARG A 91 -6.69 -20.31 -4.84
C ARG A 91 -5.76 -21.53 -4.84
N ARG A 92 -5.82 -22.36 -3.79
CA ARG A 92 -5.01 -23.57 -3.71
C ARG A 92 -5.34 -24.57 -4.82
N ARG A 93 -6.62 -24.80 -5.10
CA ARG A 93 -7.06 -25.66 -6.21
C ARG A 93 -6.56 -25.17 -7.57
N LEU A 94 -6.65 -23.86 -7.82
CA LEU A 94 -6.17 -23.25 -9.06
C LEU A 94 -4.65 -23.42 -9.22
N LEU A 95 -3.89 -23.23 -8.15
CA LEU A 95 -2.44 -23.46 -8.17
C LEU A 95 -2.11 -24.93 -8.40
N ASP A 96 -2.77 -25.85 -7.69
CA ASP A 96 -2.57 -27.30 -7.87
C ASP A 96 -2.92 -27.74 -9.30
N ALA A 97 -4.01 -27.22 -9.86
CA ALA A 97 -4.40 -27.48 -11.25
C ALA A 97 -3.39 -26.90 -12.26
N ASN A 98 -2.84 -25.71 -11.99
CA ASN A 98 -1.84 -25.11 -12.85
C ASN A 98 -0.51 -25.88 -12.84
N MET A 99 -0.14 -26.43 -11.69
CA MET A 99 1.08 -27.24 -11.55
C MET A 99 0.92 -28.68 -12.07
N ALA A 100 -0.30 -29.14 -12.28
CA ALA A 100 -0.58 -30.51 -12.71
C ALA A 100 -0.14 -30.76 -14.16
N ARG A 101 0.64 -31.83 -14.37
CA ARG A 101 1.21 -32.20 -15.69
C ARG A 101 0.25 -32.97 -16.58
N SER A 102 -0.88 -33.49 -16.06
CA SER A 102 -1.86 -34.24 -16.83
C SER A 102 -3.27 -33.70 -16.63
N PHE A 103 -4.13 -33.91 -17.62
CA PHE A 103 -5.53 -33.49 -17.55
C PHE A 103 -6.27 -34.13 -16.37
N GLY A 104 -6.06 -35.44 -16.12
CA GLY A 104 -6.65 -36.13 -14.98
C GLY A 104 -6.21 -35.52 -13.61
N ALA A 105 -4.94 -35.15 -13.48
CA ALA A 105 -4.45 -34.45 -12.26
C ALA A 105 -5.08 -33.06 -12.10
N ARG A 106 -5.30 -32.32 -13.18
CA ARG A 106 -6.01 -31.04 -13.16
C ARG A 106 -7.44 -31.18 -12.65
N LEU A 107 -8.18 -32.16 -13.17
CA LEU A 107 -9.55 -32.47 -12.70
C LEU A 107 -9.56 -32.90 -11.24
N LYS A 108 -8.57 -33.68 -10.80
CA LYS A 108 -8.44 -34.13 -9.40
C LYS A 108 -8.27 -32.96 -8.43
N ALA A 109 -7.63 -31.86 -8.82
CA ALA A 109 -7.48 -30.67 -7.99
C ALA A 109 -8.85 -30.07 -7.59
N PHE A 110 -9.90 -30.27 -8.39
CA PHE A 110 -11.26 -29.80 -8.11
C PHE A 110 -12.14 -30.83 -7.41
N LYS A 111 -11.62 -31.99 -7.03
CA LYS A 111 -12.38 -32.99 -6.27
C LYS A 111 -12.92 -32.39 -4.98
N GLY A 112 -14.24 -32.46 -4.76
CA GLY A 112 -14.91 -31.87 -3.60
C GLY A 112 -15.00 -30.35 -3.63
N PHE A 113 -14.94 -29.74 -4.82
CA PHE A 113 -15.19 -28.31 -5.01
C PHE A 113 -16.60 -27.94 -4.56
N SER A 114 -16.73 -26.78 -3.90
CA SER A 114 -18.00 -26.21 -3.48
C SER A 114 -18.15 -24.79 -4.04
N PHE A 115 -19.35 -24.44 -4.51
CA PHE A 115 -19.65 -23.06 -4.96
C PHE A 115 -19.40 -22.00 -3.89
N LYS A 116 -19.39 -22.36 -2.59
CA LYS A 116 -19.00 -21.46 -1.50
C LYS A 116 -17.54 -20.99 -1.60
N GLU A 117 -16.70 -21.70 -2.33
CA GLU A 117 -15.29 -21.33 -2.57
C GLU A 117 -15.15 -20.14 -3.54
N PHE A 118 -16.19 -19.77 -4.28
CA PHE A 118 -16.22 -18.55 -5.09
C PHE A 118 -16.38 -17.27 -4.29
N LYS A 119 -16.76 -17.36 -2.98
CA LYS A 119 -16.86 -16.16 -2.14
C LYS A 119 -15.51 -15.48 -2.08
N PRO A 120 -15.39 -14.23 -2.57
CA PRO A 120 -14.12 -13.51 -2.54
C PRO A 120 -13.75 -13.09 -1.12
N GLU A 121 -12.47 -12.86 -0.89
CA GLU A 121 -11.93 -12.28 0.33
C GLU A 121 -11.56 -10.82 0.07
N PHE A 122 -12.06 -9.93 0.91
CA PHE A 122 -11.76 -8.51 0.88
C PHE A 122 -10.66 -8.19 1.92
N PRO A 123 -9.86 -7.13 1.70
CA PRO A 123 -8.93 -6.65 2.71
C PRO A 123 -9.66 -6.36 4.02
N GLY A 124 -9.20 -6.92 5.13
CA GLY A 124 -9.75 -6.68 6.44
C GLY A 124 -9.38 -5.29 6.96
N VAL A 125 -10.31 -4.63 7.66
CA VAL A 125 -10.07 -3.33 8.30
C VAL A 125 -9.55 -3.45 9.74
N GLY A 126 -9.57 -4.66 10.31
CA GLY A 126 -9.08 -4.96 11.66
C GLY A 126 -7.65 -5.49 11.67
N GLU A 127 -6.92 -5.20 12.73
CA GLU A 127 -5.60 -5.75 12.95
C GLU A 127 -5.71 -7.27 13.19
N PRO A 128 -4.96 -8.12 12.44
CA PRO A 128 -5.18 -9.58 12.45
C PRO A 128 -4.95 -10.27 13.79
N ARG A 129 -4.12 -9.70 14.66
CA ARG A 129 -3.76 -10.30 15.97
C ARG A 129 -4.76 -9.96 17.06
N THR A 130 -5.27 -8.71 17.04
CA THR A 130 -6.19 -8.21 18.08
C THR A 130 -7.64 -8.24 17.64
N GLY A 131 -7.90 -8.29 16.34
CA GLY A 131 -9.23 -8.16 15.75
C GLY A 131 -9.80 -6.73 15.82
N LYS A 132 -9.07 -5.79 16.43
CA LYS A 132 -9.53 -4.41 16.62
C LYS A 132 -9.30 -3.57 15.38
N SER A 133 -10.20 -2.64 15.12
CA SER A 133 -10.03 -1.58 14.14
C SER A 133 -9.03 -0.53 14.62
N MET A 134 -8.55 0.33 13.72
CA MET A 134 -7.66 1.43 14.09
C MET A 134 -8.34 2.41 15.04
N GLY A 135 -9.67 2.61 14.90
CA GLY A 135 -10.45 3.44 15.83
C GLY A 135 -10.47 2.86 17.24
N GLU A 136 -10.65 1.55 17.39
CA GLU A 136 -10.62 0.87 18.71
C GLU A 136 -9.22 0.90 19.33
N HIS A 137 -8.15 0.82 18.53
CA HIS A 137 -6.80 1.02 19.01
C HIS A 137 -6.55 2.47 19.46
N CYS A 138 -7.05 3.45 18.69
CA CYS A 138 -6.97 4.86 19.04
C CYS A 138 -7.70 5.16 20.35
N GLU A 139 -8.90 4.62 20.53
CA GLU A 139 -9.67 4.75 21.77
C GLU A 139 -8.95 4.13 22.98
N ALA A 140 -8.38 2.95 22.80
CA ALA A 140 -7.59 2.31 23.86
C ALA A 140 -6.38 3.18 24.26
N MET A 141 -5.68 3.71 23.28
CA MET A 141 -4.52 4.59 23.49
C MET A 141 -4.93 5.92 24.13
N ALA A 142 -6.04 6.51 23.72
CA ALA A 142 -6.57 7.73 24.31
C ALA A 142 -6.88 7.54 25.81
N LYS A 143 -7.44 6.39 26.18
CA LYS A 143 -7.68 6.03 27.59
C LYS A 143 -6.41 5.80 28.37
N GLU A 144 -5.45 5.06 27.81
CA GLU A 144 -4.16 4.79 28.45
C GLU A 144 -3.38 6.07 28.71
N TRP A 145 -3.38 7.02 27.77
CA TRP A 145 -2.69 8.29 27.88
C TRP A 145 -3.54 9.41 28.50
N GLN A 146 -4.75 9.08 28.94
CA GLN A 146 -5.68 10.02 29.60
C GLN A 146 -5.95 11.27 28.77
N ILE A 147 -6.07 11.12 27.45
CA ILE A 147 -6.38 12.22 26.54
C ILE A 147 -7.87 12.59 26.73
N THR A 148 -8.11 13.83 27.14
CA THR A 148 -9.47 14.28 27.44
C THR A 148 -10.32 14.43 26.18
N ARG A 149 -11.65 14.42 26.33
CA ARG A 149 -12.60 14.66 25.24
C ARG A 149 -12.41 16.06 24.64
N GLU A 150 -12.18 17.06 25.48
CA GLU A 150 -11.97 18.44 25.06
C GLU A 150 -10.72 18.58 24.17
N ALA A 151 -9.63 17.89 24.49
CA ALA A 151 -8.43 17.87 23.67
C ALA A 151 -8.68 17.24 22.30
N GLN A 152 -9.43 16.15 22.26
CA GLN A 152 -9.82 15.47 21.01
C GLN A 152 -10.71 16.36 20.14
N ASP A 153 -11.71 17.00 20.73
CA ASP A 153 -12.62 17.90 20.03
C ASP A 153 -11.92 19.16 19.53
N ALA A 154 -11.00 19.70 20.31
CA ALA A 154 -10.18 20.85 19.90
C ALA A 154 -9.30 20.53 18.67
N LEU A 155 -8.68 19.34 18.64
CA LEU A 155 -7.90 18.88 17.49
C LEU A 155 -8.79 18.70 16.25
N ALA A 156 -9.94 18.04 16.40
CA ALA A 156 -10.89 17.83 15.31
C ALA A 156 -11.39 19.17 14.73
N ALA A 157 -11.80 20.08 15.59
CA ALA A 157 -12.26 21.41 15.18
C ALA A 157 -11.15 22.23 14.48
N ALA A 158 -9.91 22.16 14.97
CA ALA A 158 -8.77 22.79 14.30
C ALA A 158 -8.50 22.20 12.91
N SER A 159 -8.56 20.88 12.78
CA SER A 159 -8.41 20.16 11.50
C SER A 159 -9.45 20.62 10.47
N HIS A 160 -10.73 20.68 10.87
CA HIS A 160 -11.79 21.15 9.99
C HIS A 160 -11.63 22.62 9.56
N ARG A 161 -11.29 23.51 10.50
CA ARG A 161 -11.02 24.93 10.17
C ARG A 161 -9.85 25.08 9.19
N ASN A 162 -8.77 24.32 9.41
CA ASN A 162 -7.60 24.36 8.54
C ASN A 162 -7.92 23.83 7.12
N ALA A 163 -8.73 22.78 7.03
CA ALA A 163 -9.17 22.27 5.73
C ALA A 163 -10.04 23.32 4.99
N ALA A 164 -11.04 23.92 5.66
CA ALA A 164 -11.86 24.96 5.06
C ALA A 164 -11.01 26.14 4.55
N ALA A 165 -10.11 26.64 5.37
CA ALA A 165 -9.20 27.73 4.99
C ALA A 165 -8.25 27.32 3.82
N ALA A 166 -7.88 26.04 3.71
CA ALA A 166 -7.08 25.57 2.58
C ALA A 166 -7.88 25.60 1.28
N TYR A 167 -9.14 25.19 1.30
CA TYR A 167 -10.01 25.27 0.12
C TYR A 167 -10.27 26.71 -0.33
N GLU A 168 -10.40 27.67 0.60
CA GLU A 168 -10.56 29.09 0.29
C GLU A 168 -9.31 29.70 -0.37
N ARG A 169 -8.12 29.19 -0.07
CA ARG A 169 -6.86 29.67 -0.66
C ARG A 169 -6.54 29.07 -2.03
N GLY A 170 -7.17 28.00 -2.42
CA GLY A 170 -6.91 27.28 -3.66
C GLY A 170 -5.79 26.23 -3.48
#